data_f61b0688b3dcf1d41c59fedaf3853c7d
#
_entry.id   f61b0688b3dcf1d41c59fedaf3853c7d
#
_cell.length_a   1.000
_cell.length_b   1.000
_cell.length_c   1.000
_cell.angle_alpha   90.00
_cell.angle_beta   90.00
_cell.angle_gamma   90.00
#
_symmetry.space_group_name_H-M   'P 1'
#
loop_
_entity.id
_entity.type
_entity.pdbx_description
1 polymer ?
#
loop_
_entity_poly.entity_id
_entity_poly.type
_entity_poly.pdbx_seq_one_letter_code
_entity_poly.pdbx_strand_id
1 'polypeptide(L)'
;LSSVDINDSVHYKGYPIYYKDKLYLRPKVLTDNLRFASGDLFNERDVQQTYSSFGRLSALKYTNIRFIETQVGDSTMLDCYVMLTKSKHKSVSFEVEGTNSAGDLGAAASVSFQNRNLFRGSETFMIKFRGAYEVISGLQAGYSNNNYTEYGVETSINFPNFLFPFISSDFKRKIRATTEFGLQYNYQLRPEFLRTMASANWSYKWTQRQKIQHRIDLINIAFLYLPRISETVSYTHLTLPTN
;
A
#
# COMPACT_ATOMS: atom_id res chain seq x y z
N LEU A 1 -20.42 26.69 9.94
CA LEU A 1 -19.41 26.43 8.89
C LEU A 1 -18.30 27.45 9.11
N SER A 2 -17.26 27.10 9.88
CA SER A 2 -16.02 27.87 9.89
C SER A 2 -15.52 27.90 8.44
N SER A 3 -15.21 29.08 7.94
CA SER A 3 -14.83 29.44 6.58
C SER A 3 -13.85 28.41 5.96
N VAL A 4 -14.38 27.42 5.26
CA VAL A 4 -13.59 26.70 4.28
C VAL A 4 -13.48 27.68 3.11
N ASP A 5 -12.29 28.23 2.87
CA ASP A 5 -12.01 29.07 1.71
C ASP A 5 -12.19 28.21 0.45
N ILE A 6 -13.39 28.20 -0.08
CA ILE A 6 -13.73 27.52 -1.34
C ILE A 6 -13.56 28.55 -2.43
N ASN A 7 -12.69 28.29 -3.39
CA ASN A 7 -12.38 29.21 -4.48
C ASN A 7 -12.88 28.72 -5.83
N ASP A 8 -13.23 27.41 -5.94
CA ASP A 8 -13.58 26.82 -7.22
C ASP A 8 -14.53 25.63 -7.06
N SER A 9 -15.22 25.25 -8.12
CA SER A 9 -16.16 24.13 -8.13
C SER A 9 -16.18 23.43 -9.49
N VAL A 10 -16.50 22.14 -9.48
CA VAL A 10 -16.74 21.35 -10.68
C VAL A 10 -17.99 20.50 -10.50
N HIS A 11 -18.79 20.40 -11.54
CA HIS A 11 -19.94 19.50 -11.58
C HIS A 11 -19.57 18.19 -12.26
N TYR A 12 -19.83 17.08 -11.59
CA TYR A 12 -19.57 15.75 -12.14
C TYR A 12 -20.68 14.76 -11.76
N LYS A 13 -21.34 14.17 -12.76
CA LYS A 13 -22.47 13.23 -12.58
C LYS A 13 -23.60 13.78 -11.68
N GLY A 14 -23.90 15.07 -11.79
CA GLY A 14 -24.94 15.71 -11.00
C GLY A 14 -24.52 16.15 -9.60
N TYR A 15 -23.26 15.90 -9.18
CA TYR A 15 -22.73 16.34 -7.88
C TYR A 15 -21.88 17.60 -8.04
N PRO A 16 -22.16 18.67 -7.29
CA PRO A 16 -21.27 19.82 -7.16
C PRO A 16 -20.11 19.45 -6.23
N ILE A 17 -18.88 19.60 -6.69
CA ILE A 17 -17.66 19.35 -5.93
C ILE A 17 -16.94 20.67 -5.74
N TYR A 18 -16.85 21.11 -4.50
CA TYR A 18 -16.21 22.36 -4.10
C TYR A 18 -14.80 22.10 -3.61
N TYR A 19 -13.83 22.93 -3.99
CA TYR A 19 -12.43 22.76 -3.58
C TYR A 19 -11.70 24.11 -3.49
N LYS A 20 -10.55 24.08 -2.80
CA LYS A 20 -9.59 25.19 -2.76
C LYS A 20 -8.41 24.85 -3.65
N ASP A 21 -7.98 25.79 -4.49
CA ASP A 21 -6.83 25.78 -5.39
C ASP A 21 -6.88 24.68 -6.47
N LYS A 22 -6.59 23.44 -6.11
CA LYS A 22 -6.59 22.30 -7.03
C LYS A 22 -7.38 21.13 -6.48
N LEU A 23 -8.19 20.54 -7.34
CA LEU A 23 -8.93 19.33 -7.02
C LEU A 23 -7.95 18.20 -6.70
N TYR A 24 -7.97 17.72 -5.44
CA TYR A 24 -7.00 16.79 -4.89
C TYR A 24 -7.19 15.36 -5.41
N LEU A 25 -8.42 14.90 -5.53
CA LEU A 25 -8.80 13.62 -6.11
C LEU A 25 -9.58 13.83 -7.40
N ARG A 26 -9.52 12.88 -8.32
CA ARG A 26 -10.35 12.91 -9.53
C ARG A 26 -11.83 12.88 -9.15
N PRO A 27 -12.73 13.63 -9.82
CA PRO A 27 -14.16 13.64 -9.55
C PRO A 27 -14.78 12.25 -9.51
N LYS A 28 -14.37 11.38 -10.45
CA LYS A 28 -14.81 9.99 -10.51
C LYS A 28 -14.53 9.23 -9.21
N VAL A 29 -13.36 9.43 -8.58
CA VAL A 29 -13.02 8.76 -7.32
C VAL A 29 -13.95 9.18 -6.20
N LEU A 30 -14.32 10.46 -6.15
CA LEU A 30 -15.25 10.98 -5.15
C LEU A 30 -16.65 10.39 -5.34
N THR A 31 -17.19 10.43 -6.56
CA THR A 31 -18.56 9.95 -6.82
C THR A 31 -18.67 8.43 -6.76
N ASP A 32 -17.66 7.67 -7.17
CA ASP A 32 -17.69 6.20 -7.10
C ASP A 32 -17.65 5.65 -5.66
N ASN A 33 -17.23 6.47 -4.69
CA ASN A 33 -17.21 6.12 -3.27
C ASN A 33 -18.46 6.56 -2.49
N LEU A 34 -19.38 7.33 -3.10
CA LEU A 34 -20.70 7.60 -2.56
C LEU A 34 -21.61 6.39 -2.74
N ARG A 35 -22.49 6.13 -1.77
CA ARG A 35 -23.43 4.99 -1.77
C ARG A 35 -24.88 5.43 -1.88
N PHE A 36 -25.11 6.71 -1.91
CA PHE A 36 -26.43 7.34 -2.11
C PHE A 36 -26.32 8.43 -3.18
N ALA A 37 -27.42 8.70 -3.82
CA ALA A 37 -27.53 9.73 -4.84
C ALA A 37 -28.58 10.80 -4.43
N SER A 38 -28.58 11.91 -5.14
CA SER A 38 -29.64 12.91 -4.98
C SER A 38 -30.98 12.29 -5.39
N GLY A 39 -32.00 12.44 -4.53
CA GLY A 39 -33.31 11.84 -4.70
C GLY A 39 -33.51 10.49 -4.04
N ASP A 40 -32.47 9.87 -3.52
CA ASP A 40 -32.60 8.62 -2.74
C ASP A 40 -33.24 8.89 -1.37
N LEU A 41 -33.95 7.91 -0.85
CA LEU A 41 -34.40 7.92 0.53
C LEU A 41 -33.21 7.77 1.49
N PHE A 42 -33.27 8.50 2.60
CA PHE A 42 -32.24 8.40 3.64
C PHE A 42 -32.12 6.97 4.17
N ASN A 43 -30.88 6.45 4.14
CA ASN A 43 -30.56 5.13 4.64
C ASN A 43 -29.23 5.18 5.40
N GLU A 44 -29.28 4.94 6.70
CA GLU A 44 -28.09 4.97 7.56
C GLU A 44 -27.01 3.97 7.11
N ARG A 45 -27.41 2.82 6.58
CA ARG A 45 -26.48 1.81 6.06
C ARG A 45 -25.64 2.36 4.90
N ASP A 46 -26.24 3.14 4.00
CA ASP A 46 -25.54 3.73 2.86
C ASP A 46 -24.60 4.85 3.30
N VAL A 47 -24.97 5.59 4.33
CA VAL A 47 -24.09 6.57 4.99
C VAL A 47 -22.88 5.87 5.60
N GLN A 48 -23.08 4.81 6.38
CA GLN A 48 -21.98 4.03 6.97
C GLN A 48 -21.07 3.40 5.91
N GLN A 49 -21.65 2.90 4.82
CA GLN A 49 -20.88 2.38 3.69
C GLN A 49 -20.08 3.48 2.98
N THR A 50 -20.60 4.69 2.90
CA THR A 50 -19.91 5.86 2.35
C THR A 50 -18.71 6.23 3.23
N TYR A 51 -18.89 6.32 4.55
CA TYR A 51 -17.77 6.49 5.49
C TYR A 51 -16.69 5.43 5.30
N SER A 52 -17.08 4.15 5.26
CA SER A 52 -16.16 3.03 5.04
C SER A 52 -15.45 3.11 3.68
N SER A 53 -16.12 3.61 2.65
CA SER A 53 -15.54 3.75 1.31
C SER A 53 -14.47 4.84 1.27
N PHE A 54 -14.76 6.02 1.81
CA PHE A 54 -13.79 7.12 1.90
C PHE A 54 -12.66 6.83 2.88
N GLY A 55 -12.94 6.13 3.99
CA GLY A 55 -11.92 5.75 4.99
C GLY A 55 -10.82 4.81 4.45
N ARG A 56 -11.05 4.13 3.33
CA ARG A 56 -10.03 3.31 2.65
C ARG A 56 -9.12 4.10 1.73
N LEU A 57 -9.45 5.34 1.42
CA LEU A 57 -8.65 6.19 0.55
C LEU A 57 -7.49 6.79 1.34
N SER A 58 -6.27 6.34 1.08
CA SER A 58 -5.04 6.80 1.76
C SER A 58 -4.78 8.30 1.59
N ALA A 59 -5.33 8.90 0.56
CA ALA A 59 -5.27 10.33 0.28
C ALA A 59 -6.12 11.17 1.24
N LEU A 60 -7.06 10.57 1.97
CA LEU A 60 -7.94 11.24 2.90
C LEU A 60 -7.58 10.91 4.34
N LYS A 61 -7.67 11.93 5.21
CA LYS A 61 -7.43 11.79 6.65
C LYS A 61 -8.73 11.62 7.43
N TYR A 62 -9.71 12.44 7.11
CA TYR A 62 -11.02 12.44 7.75
C TYR A 62 -12.13 12.66 6.72
N THR A 63 -13.25 12.01 6.97
CA THR A 63 -14.52 12.21 6.26
C THR A 63 -15.57 12.63 7.28
N ASN A 64 -16.31 13.68 6.98
CA ASN A 64 -17.45 14.12 7.79
C ASN A 64 -18.65 14.30 6.86
N ILE A 65 -19.77 13.67 7.19
CA ILE A 65 -21.04 13.74 6.44
C ILE A 65 -22.05 14.44 7.34
N ARG A 66 -22.58 15.56 6.87
CA ARG A 66 -23.60 16.33 7.58
C ARG A 66 -24.86 16.38 6.76
N PHE A 67 -25.98 16.21 7.41
CA PHE A 67 -27.31 16.39 6.85
C PHE A 67 -27.93 17.66 7.45
N ILE A 68 -28.54 18.46 6.61
CA ILE A 68 -29.30 19.66 7.00
C ILE A 68 -30.69 19.46 6.47
N GLU A 69 -31.69 19.56 7.35
CA GLU A 69 -33.08 19.50 6.97
C GLU A 69 -33.50 20.78 6.25
N THR A 70 -34.12 20.61 5.09
CA THR A 70 -34.63 21.69 4.26
C THR A 70 -36.09 21.37 3.89
N GLN A 71 -36.97 22.28 4.16
CA GLN A 71 -38.37 22.15 3.75
C GLN A 71 -38.57 22.59 2.30
N VAL A 72 -39.13 21.69 1.48
CA VAL A 72 -39.48 21.97 0.09
C VAL A 72 -40.95 21.65 -0.09
N GLY A 73 -41.82 22.68 -0.04
CA GLY A 73 -43.26 22.50 0.02
C GLY A 73 -43.71 21.77 1.29
N ASP A 74 -44.50 20.71 1.15
CA ASP A 74 -44.97 19.88 2.27
C ASP A 74 -44.00 18.72 2.62
N SER A 75 -42.88 18.64 1.94
CA SER A 75 -41.90 17.54 2.15
C SER A 75 -40.63 18.05 2.82
N THR A 76 -40.13 17.28 3.80
CA THR A 76 -38.82 17.50 4.42
C THR A 76 -37.78 16.77 3.62
N MET A 77 -36.78 17.48 3.11
CA MET A 77 -35.61 16.93 2.39
C MET A 77 -34.34 17.10 3.21
N LEU A 78 -33.34 16.29 2.92
CA LEU A 78 -32.03 16.35 3.57
C LEU A 78 -30.97 16.80 2.56
N ASP A 79 -30.39 17.97 2.79
CA ASP A 79 -29.20 18.40 2.09
C ASP A 79 -27.98 17.71 2.71
N CYS A 80 -27.25 16.94 1.90
CA CYS A 80 -26.09 16.19 2.35
C CYS A 80 -24.79 16.88 1.95
N TYR A 81 -23.94 17.16 2.93
CA TYR A 81 -22.61 17.74 2.76
C TYR A 81 -21.55 16.73 3.16
N VAL A 82 -20.75 16.26 2.18
CA VAL A 82 -19.62 15.36 2.41
C VAL A 82 -18.33 16.18 2.44
N MET A 83 -17.77 16.34 3.63
CA MET A 83 -16.55 17.11 3.87
C MET A 83 -15.36 16.18 4.00
N LEU A 84 -14.36 16.38 3.15
CA LEU A 84 -13.17 15.53 3.06
C LEU A 84 -11.92 16.30 3.43
N THR A 85 -11.13 15.78 4.36
CA THR A 85 -9.85 16.35 4.77
C THR A 85 -8.71 15.58 4.14
N LYS A 86 -7.82 16.28 3.47
CA LYS A 86 -6.62 15.70 2.80
C LYS A 86 -5.67 15.09 3.83
N SER A 87 -5.08 13.96 3.49
CA SER A 87 -3.92 13.39 4.19
C SER A 87 -2.62 14.06 3.73
N LYS A 88 -1.53 13.86 4.47
CA LYS A 88 -0.20 14.24 4.00
C LYS A 88 0.13 13.45 2.73
N HIS A 89 0.40 14.17 1.66
CA HIS A 89 0.60 13.60 0.32
C HIS A 89 1.86 12.74 0.24
N LYS A 90 2.95 13.20 0.84
CA LYS A 90 4.24 12.53 0.83
C LYS A 90 4.73 12.32 2.25
N SER A 91 5.45 11.23 2.49
CA SER A 91 6.18 10.98 3.72
C SER A 91 7.51 10.31 3.41
N VAL A 92 8.51 10.65 4.22
CA VAL A 92 9.81 9.99 4.24
C VAL A 92 9.99 9.44 5.64
N SER A 93 10.42 8.17 5.75
CA SER A 93 10.77 7.53 7.01
C SER A 93 12.21 7.09 6.96
N PHE A 94 12.88 7.21 8.09
CA PHE A 94 14.26 6.79 8.30
C PHE A 94 14.30 5.83 9.48
N GLU A 95 14.88 4.65 9.30
CA GLU A 95 14.98 3.62 10.35
C GLU A 95 16.44 3.19 10.47
N VAL A 96 16.93 3.07 11.71
CA VAL A 96 18.24 2.53 12.03
C VAL A 96 18.05 1.41 13.04
N GLU A 97 18.67 0.27 12.79
CA GLU A 97 18.57 -0.94 13.60
C GLU A 97 19.97 -1.39 14.00
N GLY A 98 20.16 -1.76 15.27
CA GLY A 98 21.31 -2.55 15.71
C GLY A 98 20.90 -4.02 15.71
N THR A 99 21.75 -4.91 15.16
CA THR A 99 21.50 -6.35 15.15
C THR A 99 22.54 -7.08 15.98
N ASN A 100 22.11 -8.15 16.65
CA ASN A 100 22.98 -9.08 17.34
C ASN A 100 22.45 -10.50 17.10
N SER A 101 23.06 -11.22 16.17
CA SER A 101 22.66 -12.56 15.78
C SER A 101 23.70 -13.57 16.24
N ALA A 102 23.40 -14.30 17.33
CA ALA A 102 24.28 -15.34 17.89
C ALA A 102 25.71 -14.87 18.24
N GLY A 103 25.87 -13.60 18.61
CA GLY A 103 27.17 -12.99 18.96
C GLY A 103 27.76 -12.13 17.84
N ASP A 104 27.18 -12.14 16.65
CA ASP A 104 27.57 -11.29 15.53
C ASP A 104 26.90 -9.91 15.68
N LEU A 105 27.70 -8.86 15.69
CA LEU A 105 27.24 -7.49 15.82
C LEU A 105 27.10 -6.83 14.46
N GLY A 106 25.98 -6.17 14.26
CA GLY A 106 25.72 -5.47 13.02
C GLY A 106 24.84 -4.23 13.18
N ALA A 107 24.69 -3.54 12.07
CA ALA A 107 23.79 -2.39 11.93
C ALA A 107 23.09 -2.42 10.58
N ALA A 108 21.84 -1.98 10.57
CA ALA A 108 21.11 -1.77 9.33
C ALA A 108 20.46 -0.37 9.33
N ALA A 109 20.32 0.18 8.14
CA ALA A 109 19.61 1.43 7.94
C ALA A 109 18.68 1.30 6.75
N SER A 110 17.52 1.95 6.84
CA SER A 110 16.61 2.03 5.72
C SER A 110 16.01 3.43 5.58
N VAL A 111 15.74 3.80 4.35
CA VAL A 111 15.00 5.01 4.00
C VAL A 111 13.83 4.61 3.12
N SER A 112 12.64 5.09 3.46
CA SER A 112 11.45 4.86 2.65
C SER A 112 10.78 6.17 2.27
N PHE A 113 10.32 6.25 1.04
CA PHE A 113 9.51 7.33 0.51
C PHE A 113 8.13 6.77 0.14
N GLN A 114 7.09 7.48 0.55
CA GLN A 114 5.71 7.13 0.24
C GLN A 114 4.96 8.33 -0.34
N ASN A 115 4.21 8.08 -1.42
CA ASN A 115 3.27 9.04 -2.01
C ASN A 115 1.86 8.41 -2.01
N ARG A 116 0.87 9.07 -1.35
CA ARG A 116 -0.48 8.53 -1.12
C ARG A 116 -1.52 8.96 -2.15
N ASN A 117 -1.13 9.62 -3.20
CA ASN A 117 -2.06 10.10 -4.24
C ASN A 117 -1.34 10.29 -5.57
N LEU A 118 -0.69 9.24 -6.06
CA LEU A 118 0.25 9.31 -7.20
C LEU A 118 -0.42 9.83 -8.47
N PHE A 119 -1.59 9.30 -8.81
CA PHE A 119 -2.35 9.66 -10.01
C PHE A 119 -3.69 10.35 -9.68
N ARG A 120 -3.83 10.96 -8.51
CA ARG A 120 -5.07 11.61 -8.03
C ARG A 120 -6.25 10.63 -7.87
N GLY A 121 -5.97 9.35 -7.68
CA GLY A 121 -6.95 8.29 -7.44
C GLY A 121 -6.77 7.62 -6.07
N SER A 122 -5.96 8.23 -5.18
CA SER A 122 -5.57 7.66 -3.88
C SER A 122 -4.70 6.41 -4.01
N GLU A 123 -3.97 6.29 -5.10
CA GLU A 123 -2.95 5.26 -5.25
C GLU A 123 -1.78 5.54 -4.32
N THR A 124 -1.29 4.52 -3.62
CA THR A 124 -0.13 4.62 -2.75
C THR A 124 1.08 4.00 -3.42
N PHE A 125 2.06 4.82 -3.71
CA PHE A 125 3.38 4.38 -4.15
C PHE A 125 4.35 4.41 -2.98
N MET A 126 5.15 3.37 -2.82
CA MET A 126 6.22 3.28 -1.83
C MET A 126 7.50 2.78 -2.50
N ILE A 127 8.62 3.36 -2.10
CA ILE A 127 9.96 2.83 -2.39
C ILE A 127 10.77 2.85 -1.10
N LYS A 128 11.44 1.73 -0.80
CA LYS A 128 12.30 1.55 0.36
C LYS A 128 13.67 1.06 -0.08
N PHE A 129 14.69 1.71 0.42
CA PHE A 129 16.09 1.29 0.30
C PHE A 129 16.55 0.81 1.67
N ARG A 130 17.23 -0.34 1.71
CA ARG A 130 17.80 -0.93 2.92
C ARG A 130 19.27 -1.26 2.67
N GLY A 131 20.11 -0.95 3.63
CA GLY A 131 21.49 -1.42 3.72
C GLY A 131 21.72 -2.05 5.09
N ALA A 132 22.44 -3.16 5.14
CA ALA A 132 22.85 -3.80 6.38
C ALA A 132 24.31 -4.26 6.31
N TYR A 133 24.98 -4.20 7.43
CA TYR A 133 26.35 -4.67 7.62
C TYR A 133 26.46 -5.35 8.97
N GLU A 134 27.09 -6.54 8.99
CA GLU A 134 27.28 -7.34 10.19
C GLU A 134 28.65 -7.98 10.17
N VAL A 135 29.34 -7.97 11.30
CA VAL A 135 30.64 -8.62 11.48
C VAL A 135 30.39 -10.00 12.06
N ILE A 136 30.73 -11.04 11.29
CA ILE A 136 30.52 -12.42 11.70
C ILE A 136 31.73 -12.89 12.49
N SER A 137 31.49 -13.34 13.72
CA SER A 137 32.50 -13.87 14.64
C SER A 137 32.48 -15.42 14.62
N GLY A 138 33.62 -16.06 14.88
CA GLY A 138 33.69 -17.52 15.02
C GLY A 138 33.70 -18.33 13.73
N LEU A 139 33.97 -17.71 12.58
CA LEU A 139 34.15 -18.43 11.33
C LEU A 139 35.37 -19.34 11.38
N GLN A 140 35.23 -20.55 10.83
CA GLN A 140 36.36 -21.48 10.65
C GLN A 140 37.40 -20.91 9.68
N ALA A 141 38.67 -21.32 9.85
CA ALA A 141 39.72 -20.92 8.92
C ALA A 141 39.39 -21.34 7.50
N GLY A 142 39.55 -20.43 6.53
CA GLY A 142 39.26 -20.68 5.11
C GLY A 142 38.29 -19.71 4.44
N TYR A 143 37.59 -18.89 5.20
CA TYR A 143 36.74 -17.83 4.62
C TYR A 143 37.57 -16.58 4.32
N SER A 144 37.39 -16.04 3.12
CA SER A 144 38.11 -14.83 2.66
C SER A 144 37.50 -13.52 3.18
N ASN A 145 36.30 -13.57 3.73
CA ASN A 145 35.56 -12.40 4.22
C ASN A 145 34.73 -12.79 5.44
N ASN A 146 34.81 -12.01 6.51
CA ASN A 146 34.07 -12.22 7.77
C ASN A 146 32.90 -11.30 7.92
N ASN A 147 32.42 -10.69 6.85
CA ASN A 147 31.38 -9.67 6.92
C ASN A 147 30.14 -10.13 6.15
N TYR A 148 29.00 -9.79 6.72
CA TYR A 148 27.73 -9.81 6.02
C TYR A 148 27.41 -8.40 5.50
N THR A 149 27.03 -8.32 4.25
CA THR A 149 26.59 -7.08 3.62
C THR A 149 25.32 -7.32 2.84
N GLU A 150 24.33 -6.47 3.03
CA GLU A 150 23.04 -6.54 2.34
C GLU A 150 22.66 -5.19 1.78
N TYR A 151 22.15 -5.20 0.55
CA TYR A 151 21.49 -4.07 -0.09
C TYR A 151 20.16 -4.52 -0.64
N GLY A 152 19.09 -3.79 -0.30
CA GLY A 152 17.73 -4.09 -0.73
C GLY A 152 17.05 -2.86 -1.29
N VAL A 153 16.26 -3.08 -2.33
CA VAL A 153 15.31 -2.10 -2.87
C VAL A 153 13.94 -2.77 -2.97
N GLU A 154 12.96 -2.17 -2.34
CA GLU A 154 11.57 -2.60 -2.42
C GLU A 154 10.73 -1.45 -2.97
N THR A 155 9.89 -1.72 -3.93
CA THR A 155 8.92 -0.75 -4.45
C THR A 155 7.56 -1.39 -4.59
N SER A 156 6.53 -0.65 -4.25
CA SER A 156 5.15 -1.11 -4.39
C SER A 156 4.22 0.01 -4.81
N ILE A 157 3.19 -0.36 -5.53
CA ILE A 157 2.08 0.51 -5.85
C ILE A 157 0.76 -0.18 -5.50
N ASN A 158 -0.04 0.49 -4.69
CA ASN A 158 -1.34 0.00 -4.25
C ASN A 158 -2.45 0.89 -4.82
N PHE A 159 -3.37 0.27 -5.56
CA PHE A 159 -4.56 0.91 -6.09
C PHE A 159 -5.76 0.60 -5.19
N PRO A 160 -6.54 1.59 -4.72
CA PRO A 160 -7.73 1.35 -3.90
C PRO A 160 -8.87 0.69 -4.67
N ASN A 161 -8.65 0.33 -5.93
CA ASN A 161 -9.61 -0.25 -6.84
C ASN A 161 -9.18 -1.62 -7.35
N PHE A 162 -10.16 -2.45 -7.70
CA PHE A 162 -9.93 -3.74 -8.33
C PHE A 162 -9.61 -3.56 -9.83
N LEU A 163 -8.32 -3.65 -10.18
CA LEU A 163 -7.82 -3.49 -11.55
C LEU A 163 -7.81 -4.83 -12.30
N PHE A 164 -8.97 -5.38 -12.59
CA PHE A 164 -9.08 -6.55 -13.45
C PHE A 164 -9.95 -6.23 -14.67
N PRO A 165 -9.46 -6.38 -15.91
CA PRO A 165 -10.14 -5.87 -17.10
C PRO A 165 -11.44 -6.61 -17.43
N PHE A 166 -11.53 -7.91 -17.11
CA PHE A 166 -12.61 -8.79 -17.57
C PHE A 166 -13.82 -8.89 -16.62
N ILE A 167 -13.87 -8.06 -15.58
CA ILE A 167 -14.94 -8.10 -14.57
C ILE A 167 -15.77 -6.83 -14.63
N SER A 168 -17.11 -7.00 -14.49
CA SER A 168 -18.07 -5.90 -14.54
C SER A 168 -17.82 -4.87 -13.42
N SER A 169 -18.22 -3.63 -13.69
CA SER A 169 -18.10 -2.52 -12.73
C SER A 169 -18.88 -2.77 -11.44
N ASP A 170 -20.04 -3.43 -11.55
CA ASP A 170 -20.91 -3.70 -10.39
C ASP A 170 -20.28 -4.73 -9.46
N PHE A 171 -19.64 -5.76 -10.01
CA PHE A 171 -18.90 -6.74 -9.22
C PHE A 171 -17.69 -6.10 -8.50
N LYS A 172 -16.94 -5.24 -9.21
CA LYS A 172 -15.83 -4.46 -8.61
C LYS A 172 -16.29 -3.62 -7.44
N ARG A 173 -17.44 -2.96 -7.58
CA ARG A 173 -18.06 -2.14 -6.53
C ARG A 173 -18.51 -2.96 -5.32
N LYS A 174 -18.94 -4.21 -5.54
CA LYS A 174 -19.43 -5.13 -4.49
C LYS A 174 -18.28 -5.71 -3.67
N ILE A 175 -17.21 -6.18 -4.31
CA ILE A 175 -16.05 -6.81 -3.63
C ILE A 175 -15.15 -5.77 -2.96
N ARG A 176 -14.98 -4.59 -3.56
CA ARG A 176 -14.10 -3.52 -3.05
C ARG A 176 -12.67 -3.98 -2.83
N ALA A 177 -12.14 -4.78 -3.74
CA ALA A 177 -10.77 -5.23 -3.68
C ALA A 177 -9.79 -4.11 -4.00
N THR A 178 -8.63 -4.16 -3.38
CA THR A 178 -7.46 -3.35 -3.74
C THR A 178 -6.52 -4.19 -4.60
N THR A 179 -5.77 -3.53 -5.46
CA THR A 179 -4.76 -4.15 -6.32
C THR A 179 -3.39 -3.69 -5.88
N GLU A 180 -2.47 -4.61 -5.67
CA GLU A 180 -1.10 -4.32 -5.28
C GLU A 180 -0.12 -4.93 -6.28
N PHE A 181 0.81 -4.11 -6.75
CA PHE A 181 1.99 -4.55 -7.49
C PHE A 181 3.22 -4.26 -6.64
N GLY A 182 4.12 -5.23 -6.53
CA GLY A 182 5.37 -5.08 -5.80
C GLY A 182 6.53 -5.62 -6.60
N LEU A 183 7.68 -4.95 -6.45
CA LEU A 183 8.97 -5.39 -6.96
C LEU A 183 9.96 -5.31 -5.81
N GLN A 184 10.79 -6.33 -5.67
CA GLN A 184 11.83 -6.38 -4.67
C GLN A 184 13.12 -6.88 -5.30
N TYR A 185 14.22 -6.23 -4.96
CA TYR A 185 15.56 -6.65 -5.28
C TYR A 185 16.38 -6.70 -4.00
N ASN A 186 17.09 -7.79 -3.77
CA ASN A 186 17.95 -7.98 -2.62
C ASN A 186 19.28 -8.60 -3.07
N TYR A 187 20.36 -7.94 -2.71
CA TYR A 187 21.73 -8.42 -2.87
C TYR A 187 22.31 -8.69 -1.50
N GLN A 188 22.84 -9.90 -1.28
CA GLN A 188 23.34 -10.36 -0.02
C GLN A 188 24.69 -11.05 -0.22
N LEU A 189 25.70 -10.50 0.41
CA LEU A 189 27.05 -11.06 0.47
C LEU A 189 27.28 -11.60 1.88
N ARG A 190 27.52 -12.90 1.96
CA ARG A 190 27.95 -13.61 3.17
C ARG A 190 29.28 -14.31 2.93
N PRO A 191 30.01 -14.68 3.98
CA PRO A 191 31.23 -15.50 3.83
C PRO A 191 30.98 -16.79 3.01
N GLU A 192 29.83 -17.42 3.25
CA GLU A 192 29.46 -18.71 2.69
C GLU A 192 28.93 -18.60 1.25
N PHE A 193 28.30 -17.51 0.89
CA PHE A 193 27.67 -17.36 -0.42
C PHE A 193 27.44 -15.89 -0.83
N LEU A 194 27.31 -15.71 -2.11
CA LEU A 194 26.75 -14.51 -2.72
C LEU A 194 25.35 -14.83 -3.26
N ARG A 195 24.34 -14.09 -2.83
CA ARG A 195 22.95 -14.29 -3.25
C ARG A 195 22.37 -13.00 -3.80
N THR A 196 21.77 -13.10 -4.96
CA THR A 196 20.92 -12.05 -5.52
C THR A 196 19.50 -12.59 -5.68
N MET A 197 18.54 -11.88 -5.18
CA MET A 197 17.12 -12.23 -5.29
C MET A 197 16.37 -11.06 -5.90
N ALA A 198 15.57 -11.36 -6.91
CA ALA A 198 14.59 -10.42 -7.48
C ALA A 198 13.22 -11.07 -7.44
N SER A 199 12.21 -10.32 -6.99
CA SER A 199 10.85 -10.82 -6.98
C SER A 199 9.86 -9.78 -7.49
N ALA A 200 8.78 -10.27 -8.09
CA ALA A 200 7.65 -9.46 -8.54
C ALA A 200 6.36 -10.12 -8.07
N ASN A 201 5.46 -9.33 -7.55
CA ASN A 201 4.15 -9.80 -7.11
C ASN A 201 3.02 -8.92 -7.65
N TRP A 202 1.90 -9.57 -7.97
CA TRP A 202 0.64 -8.93 -8.27
C TRP A 202 -0.44 -9.60 -7.45
N SER A 203 -1.07 -8.85 -6.55
CA SER A 203 -2.06 -9.40 -5.64
C SER A 203 -3.32 -8.55 -5.55
N TYR A 204 -4.40 -9.22 -5.21
CA TYR A 204 -5.67 -8.60 -4.86
C TYR A 204 -5.98 -8.88 -3.40
N LYS A 205 -6.45 -7.85 -2.69
CA LYS A 205 -6.84 -7.94 -1.28
C LYS A 205 -8.24 -7.35 -1.10
N TRP A 206 -9.11 -8.05 -0.38
CA TRP A 206 -10.41 -7.50 0.00
C TRP A 206 -10.86 -8.05 1.36
N THR A 207 -11.76 -7.33 1.99
CA THR A 207 -12.31 -7.74 3.28
C THR A 207 -13.81 -7.97 3.13
N GLN A 208 -14.28 -9.17 3.44
CA GLN A 208 -15.68 -9.52 3.40
C GLN A 208 -16.31 -9.30 4.79
N ARG A 209 -17.45 -8.58 4.83
CA ARG A 209 -18.22 -8.29 6.05
C ARG A 209 -17.39 -7.77 7.23
N GLN A 210 -16.28 -7.06 6.95
CA GLN A 210 -15.33 -6.53 7.95
C GLN A 210 -14.69 -7.58 8.88
N LYS A 211 -14.84 -8.86 8.58
CA LYS A 211 -14.35 -9.97 9.43
C LYS A 211 -13.32 -10.85 8.74
N ILE A 212 -13.52 -11.16 7.46
CA ILE A 212 -12.68 -12.10 6.72
C ILE A 212 -11.86 -11.34 5.69
N GLN A 213 -10.54 -11.44 5.80
CA GLN A 213 -9.61 -10.89 4.82
C GLN A 213 -9.26 -11.97 3.81
N HIS A 214 -9.37 -11.61 2.54
CA HIS A 214 -8.99 -12.46 1.42
C HIS A 214 -7.81 -11.83 0.70
N ARG A 215 -6.87 -12.67 0.28
CA ARG A 215 -5.77 -12.30 -0.61
C ARG A 215 -5.67 -13.35 -1.71
N ILE A 216 -5.54 -12.89 -2.94
CA ILE A 216 -5.20 -13.71 -4.09
C ILE A 216 -3.93 -13.13 -4.70
N ASP A 217 -2.88 -13.92 -4.75
CA ASP A 217 -1.66 -13.61 -5.49
C ASP A 217 -1.83 -14.18 -6.90
N LEU A 218 -2.02 -13.29 -7.87
CA LEU A 218 -2.20 -13.68 -9.26
C LEU A 218 -0.86 -14.04 -9.91
N ILE A 219 0.18 -13.28 -9.57
CA ILE A 219 1.54 -13.51 -9.99
C ILE A 219 2.42 -13.35 -8.75
N ASN A 220 3.27 -14.33 -8.52
CA ASN A 220 4.34 -14.26 -7.53
C ASN A 220 5.54 -15.00 -8.10
N ILE A 221 6.50 -14.24 -8.61
CA ILE A 221 7.71 -14.74 -9.25
C ILE A 221 8.88 -14.32 -8.38
N ALA A 222 9.73 -15.28 -8.03
CA ALA A 222 10.99 -15.03 -7.36
C ALA A 222 12.12 -15.67 -8.19
N PHE A 223 13.10 -14.87 -8.54
CA PHE A 223 14.34 -15.30 -9.18
C PHE A 223 15.45 -15.26 -8.15
N LEU A 224 16.15 -16.38 -8.00
CA LEU A 224 17.28 -16.53 -7.09
C LEU A 224 18.53 -16.87 -7.92
N TYR A 225 19.59 -16.09 -7.71
CA TYR A 225 20.89 -16.31 -8.33
C TYR A 225 21.98 -16.39 -7.28
N LEU A 226 22.75 -17.47 -7.31
CA LEU A 226 23.83 -17.81 -6.39
C LEU A 226 25.14 -17.99 -7.19
N PRO A 227 25.84 -16.89 -7.54
CA PRO A 227 27.01 -16.97 -8.37
C PRO A 227 28.24 -17.56 -7.64
N ARG A 228 28.26 -17.54 -6.32
CA ARG A 228 29.33 -18.05 -5.50
C ARG A 228 28.77 -18.76 -4.25
N ILE A 229 29.22 -19.99 -4.07
CA ILE A 229 29.05 -20.81 -2.87
C ILE A 229 30.44 -21.21 -2.44
N SER A 230 30.80 -21.09 -1.15
CA SER A 230 32.12 -21.51 -0.68
C SER A 230 32.25 -23.03 -0.81
N GLU A 231 33.46 -23.50 -1.12
CA GLU A 231 33.77 -24.95 -1.24
C GLU A 231 33.43 -25.70 0.05
N THR A 232 33.63 -25.07 1.21
CA THR A 232 33.33 -25.63 2.53
C THR A 232 31.86 -26.04 2.68
N VAL A 233 30.92 -25.27 2.12
CA VAL A 233 29.48 -25.59 2.14
C VAL A 233 29.17 -26.71 1.14
N SER A 234 29.85 -26.74 0.01
CA SER A 234 29.64 -27.76 -1.02
C SER A 234 29.96 -29.18 -0.52
N TYR A 235 31.02 -29.34 0.29
CA TYR A 235 31.40 -30.64 0.82
C TYR A 235 30.47 -31.18 1.91
N THR A 236 29.85 -30.36 2.71
CA THR A 236 28.94 -30.81 3.80
C THR A 236 27.61 -31.40 3.30
N HIS A 237 27.22 -31.11 2.08
CA HIS A 237 25.98 -31.66 1.47
C HIS A 237 26.20 -32.88 0.59
N LEU A 238 27.46 -33.30 0.31
CA LEU A 238 27.79 -34.42 -0.56
C LEU A 238 28.19 -35.70 0.17
N THR A 239 28.41 -35.67 1.48
CA THR A 239 28.63 -36.86 2.27
C THR A 239 27.33 -37.48 2.74
N LEU A 240 26.66 -38.25 1.89
CA LEU A 240 25.74 -39.28 2.35
C LEU A 240 26.52 -40.32 3.16
N PRO A 241 26.09 -40.70 4.38
CA PRO A 241 26.69 -41.80 5.08
C PRO A 241 26.46 -43.05 4.24
N THR A 242 27.52 -43.61 3.69
CA THR A 242 27.51 -44.95 3.16
C THR A 242 27.60 -45.90 4.35
N ASN A 243 26.48 -46.56 4.66
CA ASN A 243 26.44 -47.80 5.45
C ASN A 243 26.69 -48.97 4.54
#